data_64597cd66034a49cdd305793a7c5d090
#
_entry.id   64597cd66034a49cdd305793a7c5d090
#
_cell.length_a   1.000
_cell.length_b   1.000
_cell.length_c   1.000
_cell.angle_alpha   90.00
_cell.angle_beta   90.00
_cell.angle_gamma   90.00
#
_symmetry.space_group_name_H-M   'P 1'
#
loop_
_entity.id
_entity.type
_entity.pdbx_description
1 polymer ?
#
loop_
_entity_poly.entity_id
_entity_poly.type
_entity_poly.pdbx_seq_one_letter_code
_entity_poly.pdbx_strand_id
1 'polypeptide(L)'
;MWRLPAFAVGCSQVVLPGEQPALVRNYDYDQALFEAVIASTDYSGRRRVLGTSDMLWGLLDGMNEDGLAVSLTFGGRPDVGEGFGIPIVLRYVLETCATVEQAVSALRRIPVSQSYNVALVDSAGHHATVFVAPGQPAEVSELHATTNHRLDQVEHPTHAARFNSVGRLSRLDELRTGDPSGRQLVAAMLAPPVRNDQFEVGFGTLYTAEYQPAAGVATWHWLETSWTRGFDDPDDIREVRLA
;
A
#
# COMPACT_ATOMS: atom_id res chain seq x y z
N MET A 1 8.75 -17.85 -1.31
CA MET A 1 7.60 -16.92 -1.42
C MET A 1 6.27 -17.64 -1.72
N TRP A 2 6.21 -18.96 -1.66
CA TRP A 2 4.98 -19.76 -1.78
C TRP A 2 4.49 -20.18 -0.40
N ARG A 3 3.19 -20.05 -0.08
CA ARG A 3 2.57 -20.35 1.22
C ARG A 3 3.27 -19.69 2.40
N LEU A 4 3.47 -18.37 2.33
CA LEU A 4 4.04 -17.64 3.46
C LEU A 4 3.14 -17.76 4.70
N PRO A 5 3.74 -17.78 5.91
CA PRO A 5 2.97 -17.72 7.14
C PRO A 5 2.13 -16.43 7.20
N ALA A 6 1.11 -16.43 8.05
CA ALA A 6 0.23 -15.26 8.20
C ALA A 6 1.05 -14.01 8.53
N PHE A 7 0.89 -12.99 7.71
CA PHE A 7 1.55 -11.69 7.83
C PHE A 7 0.48 -10.61 7.96
N ALA A 8 0.14 -10.30 9.19
CA ALA A 8 -0.87 -9.31 9.52
C ALA A 8 -0.21 -7.99 9.85
N VAL A 9 -0.43 -6.99 9.00
CA VAL A 9 0.06 -5.62 9.16
C VAL A 9 -1.12 -4.66 9.28
N GLY A 10 -0.93 -3.55 10.00
CA GLY A 10 -1.84 -2.42 9.95
C GLY A 10 -1.54 -1.56 8.73
N CYS A 11 -2.56 -1.10 8.07
CA CYS A 11 -2.39 -0.21 6.92
C CYS A 11 -3.65 0.62 6.70
N SER A 12 -3.46 1.77 6.07
CA SER A 12 -4.52 2.57 5.46
C SER A 12 -4.05 2.97 4.08
N GLN A 13 -4.94 3.01 3.10
CA GLN A 13 -4.59 3.47 1.76
C GLN A 13 -5.76 4.23 1.14
N VAL A 14 -5.44 5.27 0.36
CA VAL A 14 -6.40 6.11 -0.35
C VAL A 14 -5.87 6.43 -1.73
N VAL A 15 -6.74 6.33 -2.72
CA VAL A 15 -6.50 6.79 -4.10
C VAL A 15 -7.21 8.10 -4.33
N LEU A 16 -6.50 9.06 -4.88
CA LEU A 16 -7.04 10.27 -5.49
C LEU A 16 -6.96 10.10 -7.01
N PRO A 17 -8.09 9.87 -7.69
CA PRO A 17 -8.13 9.83 -9.15
C PRO A 17 -8.14 11.26 -9.73
N GLY A 18 -8.11 11.40 -11.05
CA GLY A 18 -8.24 12.67 -11.76
C GLY A 18 -6.97 13.10 -12.47
N GLU A 19 -6.81 14.39 -12.74
CA GLU A 19 -5.69 14.92 -13.54
C GLU A 19 -4.32 14.83 -12.84
N GLN A 20 -4.32 14.82 -11.52
CA GLN A 20 -3.12 14.62 -10.69
C GLN A 20 -3.34 13.41 -9.77
N PRO A 21 -3.32 12.20 -10.35
CA PRO A 21 -3.60 11.00 -9.57
C PRO A 21 -2.54 10.77 -8.51
N ALA A 22 -2.98 10.30 -7.34
CA ALA A 22 -2.09 9.94 -6.25
C ALA A 22 -2.57 8.68 -5.52
N LEU A 23 -1.63 7.94 -4.98
CA LEU A 23 -1.87 6.85 -4.03
C LEU A 23 -1.14 7.18 -2.74
N VAL A 24 -1.88 7.31 -1.64
CA VAL A 24 -1.31 7.61 -0.32
C VAL A 24 -1.60 6.46 0.62
N ARG A 25 -0.58 5.98 1.32
CA ARG A 25 -0.73 4.87 2.26
C ARG A 25 0.07 5.05 3.54
N ASN A 26 -0.46 4.50 4.67
CA ASN A 26 0.28 4.24 5.90
C ASN A 26 0.66 2.75 5.99
N TYR A 27 1.88 2.48 6.44
CA TYR A 27 2.34 1.16 6.85
C TYR A 27 2.53 1.12 8.35
N ASP A 28 1.69 0.33 9.04
CA ASP A 28 1.75 0.16 10.49
C ASP A 28 2.30 -1.23 10.81
N TYR A 29 3.44 -1.29 11.47
CA TYR A 29 4.10 -2.53 11.81
C TYR A 29 5.06 -2.38 12.99
N ASP A 30 5.71 -3.48 13.37
CA ASP A 30 6.79 -3.46 14.35
C ASP A 30 8.07 -2.87 13.73
N GLN A 31 8.56 -1.78 14.31
CA GLN A 31 9.77 -1.11 13.84
C GLN A 31 11.02 -2.00 13.89
N ALA A 32 11.06 -2.98 14.81
CA ALA A 32 12.19 -3.90 14.94
C ALA A 32 12.24 -4.96 13.83
N LEU A 33 11.12 -5.16 13.11
CA LEU A 33 11.01 -6.13 12.02
C LEU A 33 11.01 -5.47 10.63
N PHE A 34 11.03 -4.15 10.56
CA PHE A 34 11.00 -3.41 9.31
C PHE A 34 12.39 -3.30 8.69
N GLU A 35 12.50 -3.64 7.41
CA GLU A 35 13.79 -3.59 6.68
C GLU A 35 14.26 -2.15 6.41
N ALA A 36 13.36 -1.17 6.41
CA ALA A 36 13.63 0.25 6.14
C ALA A 36 14.35 0.50 4.81
N VAL A 37 13.95 -0.22 3.76
CA VAL A 37 14.54 -0.11 2.43
C VAL A 37 13.53 0.47 1.44
N ILE A 38 13.86 1.60 0.84
CA ILE A 38 13.21 2.11 -0.36
C ILE A 38 14.06 1.63 -1.55
N ALA A 39 13.47 0.76 -2.37
CA ALA A 39 14.15 0.14 -3.48
C ALA A 39 13.85 0.90 -4.78
N SER A 40 14.91 1.27 -5.51
CA SER A 40 14.84 1.64 -6.92
C SER A 40 15.46 0.49 -7.71
N THR A 41 14.71 -0.12 -8.62
CA THR A 41 15.18 -1.29 -9.38
C THR A 41 15.03 -1.08 -10.88
N ASP A 42 16.06 -1.52 -11.61
CA ASP A 42 16.12 -1.51 -13.07
C ASP A 42 16.64 -2.88 -13.55
N TYR A 43 15.72 -3.78 -13.84
CA TYR A 43 16.05 -5.10 -14.35
C TYR A 43 15.84 -5.18 -15.86
N SER A 44 16.84 -5.72 -16.58
CA SER A 44 16.78 -5.85 -18.03
C SER A 44 15.48 -6.49 -18.53
N GLY A 45 14.79 -5.80 -19.43
CA GLY A 45 13.51 -6.25 -19.99
C GLY A 45 12.30 -6.12 -19.05
N ARG A 46 12.45 -5.38 -17.96
CA ARG A 46 11.39 -5.04 -17.01
C ARG A 46 11.28 -3.52 -16.88
N ARG A 47 10.16 -3.06 -16.30
CA ARG A 47 9.98 -1.67 -15.92
C ARG A 47 10.85 -1.33 -14.72
N ARG A 48 11.36 -0.11 -14.69
CA ARG A 48 11.96 0.43 -13.48
C ARG A 48 10.88 0.60 -12.42
N VAL A 49 11.21 0.27 -11.18
CA VAL A 49 10.28 0.32 -10.05
C VAL A 49 10.91 1.07 -8.89
N LEU A 50 10.12 1.95 -8.26
CA LEU A 50 10.45 2.68 -7.05
C LEU A 50 9.39 2.35 -5.99
N GLY A 51 9.80 1.83 -4.81
CA GLY A 51 8.85 1.45 -3.78
C GLY A 51 9.49 0.98 -2.48
N THR A 52 8.68 0.73 -1.48
CA THR A 52 9.14 0.22 -0.18
C THR A 52 9.27 -1.29 -0.22
N SER A 53 10.47 -1.79 0.04
CA SER A 53 10.79 -3.22 0.09
C SER A 53 10.37 -3.84 1.42
N ASP A 54 10.00 -5.10 1.36
CA ASP A 54 9.90 -5.99 2.50
C ASP A 54 10.17 -7.44 2.07
N MET A 55 10.63 -8.27 3.02
CA MET A 55 11.02 -9.66 2.77
C MET A 55 12.12 -9.79 1.69
N LEU A 56 13.05 -8.86 1.64
CA LEU A 56 14.22 -8.75 0.75
C LEU A 56 13.88 -8.60 -0.75
N TRP A 57 12.83 -9.24 -1.23
CA TRP A 57 12.47 -9.36 -2.65
C TRP A 57 11.13 -8.76 -3.01
N GLY A 58 10.31 -8.50 -2.01
CA GLY A 58 8.96 -8.03 -2.19
C GLY A 58 8.85 -6.53 -2.18
N LEU A 59 7.63 -6.05 -2.46
CA LEU A 59 7.25 -4.65 -2.30
C LEU A 59 5.94 -4.57 -1.52
N LEU A 60 5.86 -3.63 -0.60
CA LEU A 60 4.63 -3.31 0.15
C LEU A 60 3.77 -2.31 -0.60
N ASP A 61 4.43 -1.43 -1.33
CA ASP A 61 3.90 -0.37 -2.16
C ASP A 61 4.97 0.10 -3.14
N GLY A 62 4.56 0.81 -4.17
CA GLY A 62 5.49 1.35 -5.15
C GLY A 62 4.79 1.90 -6.38
N MET A 63 5.59 2.44 -7.29
CA MET A 63 5.18 2.78 -8.64
C MET A 63 6.24 2.37 -9.64
N ASN A 64 5.85 2.24 -10.91
CA ASN A 64 6.78 2.02 -12.02
C ASN A 64 6.91 3.27 -12.91
N GLU A 65 7.87 3.21 -13.83
CA GLU A 65 8.19 4.31 -14.73
C GLU A 65 7.09 4.66 -15.75
N ASP A 66 6.15 3.75 -16.02
CA ASP A 66 4.96 4.01 -16.84
C ASP A 66 3.85 4.73 -16.05
N GLY A 67 4.04 4.93 -14.73
CA GLY A 67 3.10 5.61 -13.87
C GLY A 67 1.97 4.71 -13.36
N LEU A 68 2.20 3.42 -13.15
CA LEU A 68 1.32 2.57 -12.36
C LEU A 68 1.79 2.56 -10.91
N ALA A 69 0.94 2.95 -9.96
CA ALA A 69 1.18 2.83 -8.52
C ALA A 69 0.29 1.77 -7.89
N VAL A 70 0.87 1.02 -6.95
CA VAL A 70 0.17 -0.02 -6.19
C VAL A 70 0.53 0.04 -4.71
N SER A 71 -0.43 -0.35 -3.85
CA SER A 71 -0.17 -0.62 -2.44
C SER A 71 -1.09 -1.71 -1.91
N LEU A 72 -0.78 -2.23 -0.74
CA LEU A 72 -1.59 -3.26 -0.07
C LEU A 72 -2.06 -2.84 1.32
N THR A 73 -3.21 -3.38 1.72
CA THR A 73 -3.59 -3.53 3.12
C THR A 73 -3.94 -4.99 3.40
N PHE A 74 -3.67 -5.46 4.62
CA PHE A 74 -4.13 -6.79 5.05
C PHE A 74 -5.67 -6.87 5.01
N GLY A 75 -6.21 -7.94 4.45
CA GLY A 75 -7.65 -8.08 4.18
C GLY A 75 -8.51 -8.53 5.37
N GLY A 76 -7.96 -8.51 6.60
CA GLY A 76 -8.71 -8.81 7.82
C GLY A 76 -8.92 -10.30 8.13
N ARG A 77 -8.45 -11.22 7.28
CA ARG A 77 -8.58 -12.68 7.46
C ARG A 77 -7.24 -13.35 7.67
N PRO A 78 -7.06 -14.13 8.74
CA PRO A 78 -5.80 -14.84 9.02
C PRO A 78 -5.60 -16.10 8.16
N ASP A 79 -6.53 -16.42 7.25
CA ASP A 79 -6.49 -17.63 6.45
C ASP A 79 -5.25 -17.67 5.55
N VAL A 80 -4.54 -18.81 5.57
CA VAL A 80 -3.38 -19.08 4.70
C VAL A 80 -3.72 -20.24 3.77
N GLY A 81 -3.47 -20.04 2.48
CA GLY A 81 -3.72 -21.05 1.44
C GLY A 81 -2.58 -21.18 0.43
N GLU A 82 -2.87 -21.89 -0.65
CA GLU A 82 -1.94 -22.07 -1.76
C GLU A 82 -1.82 -20.78 -2.56
N GLY A 83 -0.61 -20.26 -2.71
CA GLY A 83 -0.36 -19.04 -3.49
C GLY A 83 0.95 -18.38 -3.12
N PHE A 84 1.23 -17.29 -3.83
CA PHE A 84 2.40 -16.45 -3.59
C PHE A 84 2.15 -15.46 -2.45
N GLY A 85 3.19 -15.09 -1.74
CA GLY A 85 3.16 -13.94 -0.84
C GLY A 85 2.91 -12.65 -1.61
N ILE A 86 2.03 -11.81 -1.10
CA ILE A 86 1.61 -10.60 -1.80
C ILE A 86 2.76 -9.65 -2.15
N PRO A 87 3.84 -9.48 -1.34
CA PRO A 87 4.93 -8.57 -1.70
C PRO A 87 5.61 -8.92 -3.03
N ILE A 88 5.76 -10.22 -3.36
CA ILE A 88 6.32 -10.62 -4.66
C ILE A 88 5.31 -10.46 -5.81
N VAL A 89 4.02 -10.57 -5.51
CA VAL A 89 2.95 -10.32 -6.49
C VAL A 89 2.91 -8.84 -6.87
N LEU A 90 3.03 -7.93 -5.90
CA LEU A 90 3.09 -6.48 -6.18
C LEU A 90 4.32 -6.13 -7.01
N ARG A 91 5.50 -6.68 -6.69
CA ARG A 91 6.69 -6.52 -7.51
C ARG A 91 6.44 -6.97 -8.95
N TYR A 92 5.90 -8.17 -9.14
CA TYR A 92 5.57 -8.69 -10.47
C TYR A 92 4.62 -7.75 -11.24
N VAL A 93 3.58 -7.24 -10.57
CA VAL A 93 2.63 -6.29 -11.19
C VAL A 93 3.36 -5.03 -11.64
N LEU A 94 4.17 -4.42 -10.78
CA LEU A 94 4.91 -3.20 -11.11
C LEU A 94 5.94 -3.42 -12.23
N GLU A 95 6.63 -4.55 -12.26
CA GLU A 95 7.62 -4.85 -13.29
C GLU A 95 7.02 -5.22 -14.65
N THR A 96 5.73 -5.64 -14.70
CA THR A 96 5.14 -6.21 -15.93
C THR A 96 3.89 -5.49 -16.44
N CYS A 97 3.23 -4.67 -15.64
CA CYS A 97 2.01 -3.97 -16.00
C CYS A 97 2.24 -2.46 -16.10
N ALA A 98 1.64 -1.80 -17.11
CA ALA A 98 1.70 -0.35 -17.30
C ALA A 98 0.42 0.36 -16.83
N THR A 99 -0.70 -0.35 -16.76
CA THR A 99 -2.02 0.24 -16.50
C THR A 99 -2.77 -0.52 -15.42
N VAL A 100 -3.76 0.13 -14.83
CA VAL A 100 -4.69 -0.50 -13.87
C VAL A 100 -5.37 -1.74 -14.47
N GLU A 101 -5.79 -1.70 -15.74
CA GLU A 101 -6.42 -2.83 -16.41
C GLU A 101 -5.49 -4.05 -16.48
N GLN A 102 -4.22 -3.84 -16.85
CA GLN A 102 -3.22 -4.90 -16.89
C GLN A 102 -2.94 -5.46 -15.50
N ALA A 103 -2.84 -4.60 -14.49
CA ALA A 103 -2.64 -5.00 -13.10
C ALA A 103 -3.81 -5.83 -12.55
N VAL A 104 -5.05 -5.42 -12.80
CA VAL A 104 -6.27 -6.18 -12.46
C VAL A 104 -6.24 -7.55 -13.13
N SER A 105 -5.91 -7.61 -14.44
CA SER A 105 -5.79 -8.87 -15.17
C SER A 105 -4.72 -9.80 -14.57
N ALA A 106 -3.58 -9.26 -14.13
CA ALA A 106 -2.53 -10.02 -13.46
C ALA A 106 -3.00 -10.56 -12.11
N LEU A 107 -3.60 -9.72 -11.26
CA LEU A 107 -4.10 -10.09 -9.93
C LEU A 107 -5.21 -11.16 -9.99
N ARG A 108 -6.02 -11.19 -11.04
CA ARG A 108 -7.04 -12.24 -11.26
C ARG A 108 -6.44 -13.61 -11.58
N ARG A 109 -5.22 -13.68 -12.09
CA ARG A 109 -4.57 -14.93 -12.52
C ARG A 109 -3.59 -15.48 -11.49
N ILE A 110 -3.02 -14.62 -10.65
CA ILE A 110 -1.96 -15.00 -9.71
C ILE A 110 -2.59 -15.44 -8.39
N PRO A 111 -2.41 -16.69 -7.96
CA PRO A 111 -2.90 -17.14 -6.67
C PRO A 111 -2.09 -16.47 -5.54
N VAL A 112 -2.78 -16.00 -4.52
CA VAL A 112 -2.19 -15.40 -3.32
C VAL A 112 -2.37 -16.31 -2.11
N SER A 113 -1.40 -16.27 -1.18
CA SER A 113 -1.44 -17.14 0.00
C SER A 113 -2.26 -16.58 1.16
N GLN A 114 -2.68 -15.33 1.11
CA GLN A 114 -3.43 -14.64 2.18
C GLN A 114 -4.38 -13.59 1.59
N SER A 115 -5.29 -13.08 2.43
CA SER A 115 -6.25 -12.05 2.03
C SER A 115 -5.65 -10.65 2.11
N TYR A 116 -5.76 -9.90 0.99
CA TYR A 116 -5.31 -8.50 0.90
C TYR A 116 -6.27 -7.65 0.08
N ASN A 117 -6.25 -6.35 0.37
CA ASN A 117 -6.87 -5.33 -0.46
C ASN A 117 -5.74 -4.59 -1.19
N VAL A 118 -5.73 -4.65 -2.51
CA VAL A 118 -4.71 -4.03 -3.35
C VAL A 118 -5.31 -2.80 -4.02
N ALA A 119 -4.77 -1.62 -3.70
CA ALA A 119 -5.14 -0.37 -4.36
C ALA A 119 -4.23 -0.13 -5.56
N LEU A 120 -4.83 0.34 -6.65
CA LEU A 120 -4.19 0.59 -7.93
C LEU A 120 -4.59 1.98 -8.44
N VAL A 121 -3.64 2.74 -8.97
CA VAL A 121 -3.91 3.94 -9.77
C VAL A 121 -2.84 4.08 -10.85
N ASP A 122 -3.21 4.57 -12.03
CA ASP A 122 -2.26 4.87 -13.11
C ASP A 122 -2.17 6.38 -13.42
N SER A 123 -1.21 6.74 -14.26
CA SER A 123 -0.96 8.14 -14.65
C SER A 123 -2.11 8.79 -15.41
N ALA A 124 -3.04 8.01 -15.95
CA ALA A 124 -4.28 8.50 -16.58
C ALA A 124 -5.41 8.74 -15.58
N GLY A 125 -5.21 8.40 -14.29
CA GLY A 125 -6.21 8.53 -13.24
C GLY A 125 -7.20 7.37 -13.14
N HIS A 126 -7.02 6.30 -13.93
CA HIS A 126 -7.79 5.08 -13.71
C HIS A 126 -7.38 4.46 -12.38
N HIS A 127 -8.34 3.90 -11.66
CA HIS A 127 -8.08 3.27 -10.38
C HIS A 127 -8.94 2.04 -10.15
N ALA A 128 -8.50 1.19 -9.24
CA ALA A 128 -9.27 0.05 -8.75
C ALA A 128 -8.77 -0.38 -7.36
N THR A 129 -9.66 -0.94 -6.56
CA THR A 129 -9.31 -1.77 -5.41
C THR A 129 -9.61 -3.22 -5.76
N VAL A 130 -8.61 -4.09 -5.61
CA VAL A 130 -8.74 -5.53 -5.89
C VAL A 130 -8.62 -6.29 -4.58
N PHE A 131 -9.70 -7.00 -4.21
CA PHE A 131 -9.71 -7.90 -3.06
C PHE A 131 -9.24 -9.27 -3.50
N VAL A 132 -8.16 -9.74 -2.95
CA VAL A 132 -7.57 -11.06 -3.24
C VAL A 132 -7.56 -11.95 -2.00
N ALA A 133 -7.84 -13.24 -2.16
CA ALA A 133 -7.83 -14.22 -1.08
C ALA A 133 -7.48 -15.62 -1.59
N PRO A 134 -6.93 -16.52 -0.72
CA PRO A 134 -6.59 -17.87 -1.12
C PRO A 134 -7.80 -18.63 -1.67
N GLY A 135 -7.62 -19.25 -2.85
CA GLY A 135 -8.63 -20.11 -3.45
C GLY A 135 -9.94 -19.41 -3.88
N GLN A 136 -9.95 -18.07 -3.89
CA GLN A 136 -11.11 -17.28 -4.30
C GLN A 136 -10.79 -16.43 -5.53
N PRO A 137 -11.78 -16.15 -6.39
CA PRO A 137 -11.63 -15.19 -7.47
C PRO A 137 -11.32 -13.79 -6.90
N ALA A 138 -10.43 -13.04 -7.55
CA ALA A 138 -10.20 -11.65 -7.22
C ALA A 138 -11.43 -10.80 -7.53
N GLU A 139 -11.90 -10.02 -6.56
CA GLU A 139 -13.01 -9.09 -6.72
C GLU A 139 -12.49 -7.68 -6.95
N VAL A 140 -13.08 -6.97 -7.89
CA VAL A 140 -12.67 -5.60 -8.28
C VAL A 140 -13.74 -4.62 -7.86
N SER A 141 -13.33 -3.51 -7.29
CA SER A 141 -14.18 -2.42 -6.82
C SER A 141 -13.57 -1.06 -7.19
N GLU A 142 -14.39 -0.04 -7.30
CA GLU A 142 -13.97 1.36 -7.48
C GLU A 142 -13.79 2.10 -6.15
N LEU A 143 -13.62 1.39 -5.05
CA LEU A 143 -13.37 2.00 -3.75
C LEU A 143 -12.06 2.77 -3.77
N HIS A 144 -12.09 3.98 -3.21
CA HIS A 144 -10.93 4.86 -3.14
C HIS A 144 -10.12 4.66 -1.86
N ALA A 145 -10.73 4.16 -0.79
CA ALA A 145 -10.07 3.95 0.49
C ALA A 145 -10.29 2.54 1.00
N THR A 146 -9.26 1.96 1.58
CA THR A 146 -9.34 0.69 2.31
C THR A 146 -8.39 0.68 3.50
N THR A 147 -8.75 -0.13 4.48
CA THR A 147 -7.96 -0.44 5.67
C THR A 147 -7.85 -1.96 5.84
N ASN A 148 -7.84 -2.50 7.05
CA ASN A 148 -7.57 -3.91 7.27
C ASN A 148 -8.81 -4.79 7.38
N HIS A 149 -9.80 -4.56 6.54
CA HIS A 149 -10.99 -5.42 6.39
C HIS A 149 -11.59 -5.26 5.00
N ARG A 150 -12.45 -6.21 4.63
CA ARG A 150 -13.33 -6.07 3.47
C ARG A 150 -14.63 -5.45 3.93
N LEU A 151 -15.28 -4.66 3.07
CA LEU A 151 -16.54 -3.97 3.42
C LEU A 151 -17.72 -4.93 3.66
N ASP A 152 -17.68 -6.11 3.08
CA ASP A 152 -18.72 -7.14 3.17
C ASP A 152 -18.56 -8.06 4.39
N GLN A 153 -17.56 -7.81 5.27
CA GLN A 153 -17.24 -8.71 6.39
C GLN A 153 -17.19 -7.98 7.72
N VAL A 154 -17.76 -8.63 8.71
CA VAL A 154 -17.64 -8.19 10.10
C VAL A 154 -16.17 -8.25 10.51
N GLU A 155 -15.64 -7.14 10.98
CA GLU A 155 -14.28 -7.05 11.49
C GLU A 155 -14.09 -8.04 12.66
N HIS A 156 -13.01 -8.81 12.61
CA HIS A 156 -12.71 -9.73 13.71
C HIS A 156 -12.39 -8.94 15.00
N PRO A 157 -13.03 -9.21 16.16
CA PRO A 157 -12.90 -8.39 17.35
C PRO A 157 -11.45 -8.12 17.81
N THR A 158 -10.57 -9.11 17.69
CA THR A 158 -9.15 -8.95 18.05
C THR A 158 -8.41 -8.04 17.07
N HIS A 159 -8.79 -8.04 15.80
CA HIS A 159 -8.26 -7.13 14.80
C HIS A 159 -8.81 -5.72 15.01
N ALA A 160 -10.10 -5.58 15.33
CA ALA A 160 -10.71 -4.29 15.62
C ALA A 160 -9.98 -3.57 16.76
N ALA A 161 -9.73 -4.30 17.85
CA ALA A 161 -9.00 -3.77 19.00
C ALA A 161 -7.56 -3.35 18.68
N ARG A 162 -6.87 -4.11 17.80
CA ARG A 162 -5.46 -3.87 17.45
C ARG A 162 -5.29 -2.82 16.36
N PHE A 163 -6.11 -2.88 15.30
CA PHE A 163 -5.91 -2.10 14.09
C PHE A 163 -6.83 -0.88 13.97
N ASN A 164 -7.89 -0.79 14.77
CA ASN A 164 -8.94 0.26 14.62
C ASN A 164 -9.36 0.46 13.14
N SER A 165 -9.50 -0.64 12.41
CA SER A 165 -9.64 -0.63 10.96
C SER A 165 -10.89 0.14 10.49
N VAL A 166 -12.03 -0.07 11.17
CA VAL A 166 -13.30 0.62 10.86
C VAL A 166 -13.21 2.11 11.15
N GLY A 167 -12.67 2.49 12.30
CA GLY A 167 -12.54 3.91 12.68
C GLY A 167 -11.61 4.68 11.75
N ARG A 168 -10.51 4.05 11.30
CA ARG A 168 -9.60 4.65 10.30
C ARG A 168 -10.29 4.82 8.95
N LEU A 169 -11.02 3.82 8.48
CA LEU A 169 -11.77 3.92 7.22
C LEU A 169 -12.82 5.00 7.27
N SER A 170 -13.64 5.06 8.35
CA SER A 170 -14.64 6.11 8.54
C SER A 170 -14.03 7.51 8.44
N ARG A 171 -12.86 7.72 9.08
CA ARG A 171 -12.16 9.01 9.00
C ARG A 171 -11.70 9.36 7.59
N LEU A 172 -11.21 8.37 6.83
CA LEU A 172 -10.78 8.57 5.44
C LEU A 172 -11.97 8.87 4.52
N ASP A 173 -13.10 8.22 4.72
CA ASP A 173 -14.32 8.47 3.95
C ASP A 173 -14.91 9.85 4.24
N GLU A 174 -14.93 10.29 5.51
CA GLU A 174 -15.32 11.66 5.89
C GLU A 174 -14.45 12.70 5.17
N LEU A 175 -13.13 12.51 5.18
CA LEU A 175 -12.19 13.40 4.53
C LEU A 175 -12.47 13.49 3.02
N ARG A 176 -12.70 12.35 2.38
CA ARG A 176 -12.93 12.25 0.94
C ARG A 176 -14.18 12.99 0.46
N THR A 177 -15.23 13.08 1.28
CA THR A 177 -16.45 13.84 0.93
C THR A 177 -16.18 15.34 0.74
N GLY A 178 -15.07 15.86 1.27
CA GLY A 178 -14.63 17.24 1.14
C GLY A 178 -13.73 17.52 -0.07
N ASP A 179 -13.51 16.55 -0.96
CA ASP A 179 -12.58 16.65 -2.11
C ASP A 179 -11.17 17.14 -1.67
N PRO A 180 -10.47 16.39 -0.84
CA PRO A 180 -9.22 16.85 -0.25
C PRO A 180 -8.10 16.94 -1.29
N SER A 181 -7.26 17.96 -1.16
CA SER A 181 -5.97 17.98 -1.87
C SER A 181 -5.04 16.87 -1.35
N GLY A 182 -4.05 16.46 -2.12
CA GLY A 182 -3.03 15.50 -1.70
C GLY A 182 -2.37 15.89 -0.37
N ARG A 183 -2.08 17.18 -0.16
CA ARG A 183 -1.53 17.69 1.10
C ARG A 183 -2.46 17.49 2.30
N GLN A 184 -3.77 17.73 2.14
CA GLN A 184 -4.74 17.50 3.22
C GLN A 184 -4.87 16.00 3.53
N LEU A 185 -4.80 15.16 2.51
CA LEU A 185 -4.80 13.71 2.69
C LEU A 185 -3.55 13.23 3.44
N VAL A 186 -2.35 13.65 3.04
CA VAL A 186 -1.11 13.32 3.75
C VAL A 186 -1.18 13.80 5.21
N ALA A 187 -1.66 15.02 5.47
CA ALA A 187 -1.81 15.51 6.83
C ALA A 187 -2.77 14.66 7.67
N ALA A 188 -3.86 14.16 7.08
CA ALA A 188 -4.79 13.25 7.78
C ALA A 188 -4.18 11.85 8.00
N MET A 189 -3.38 11.36 7.05
CA MET A 189 -2.67 10.09 7.19
C MET A 189 -1.62 10.15 8.32
N LEU A 190 -1.02 11.32 8.57
CA LEU A 190 -0.06 11.56 9.65
C LEU A 190 -0.72 11.91 11.01
N ALA A 191 -2.05 11.94 11.09
CA ALA A 191 -2.80 12.29 12.29
C ALA A 191 -3.65 11.12 12.80
N PRO A 192 -3.90 11.01 14.13
CA PRO A 192 -4.92 10.09 14.66
C PRO A 192 -6.31 10.39 14.10
N PRO A 193 -7.19 9.41 13.94
CA PRO A 193 -6.99 7.99 14.26
C PRO A 193 -6.29 7.18 13.15
N VAL A 194 -5.92 7.80 12.02
CA VAL A 194 -5.33 7.08 10.87
C VAL A 194 -3.87 6.70 11.14
N ARG A 195 -3.09 7.63 11.71
CA ARG A 195 -1.76 7.31 12.21
C ARG A 195 -1.87 6.50 13.50
N ASN A 196 -1.10 5.43 13.58
CA ASN A 196 -0.93 4.62 14.79
C ASN A 196 0.41 4.97 15.45
N ASP A 197 0.41 5.16 16.77
CA ASP A 197 1.58 5.52 17.57
C ASP A 197 1.92 4.48 18.66
N GLN A 198 1.38 3.26 18.56
CA GLN A 198 1.58 2.19 19.55
C GLN A 198 2.96 1.50 19.41
N PHE A 199 4.02 2.26 19.28
CA PHE A 199 5.40 1.75 19.13
C PHE A 199 5.86 0.92 20.34
N GLU A 200 5.37 1.23 21.55
CA GLU A 200 5.69 0.50 22.79
C GLU A 200 5.27 -0.97 22.76
N VAL A 201 4.23 -1.30 21.99
CA VAL A 201 3.75 -2.67 21.80
C VAL A 201 4.12 -3.25 20.42
N GLY A 202 5.12 -2.64 19.77
CA GLY A 202 5.62 -3.08 18.48
C GLY A 202 4.62 -2.87 17.34
N PHE A 203 3.84 -1.76 17.37
CA PHE A 203 2.86 -1.48 16.35
C PHE A 203 2.63 0.03 16.19
N GLY A 204 3.27 0.62 15.18
CA GLY A 204 3.13 2.04 14.87
C GLY A 204 3.23 2.31 13.37
N THR A 205 2.83 3.50 12.94
CA THR A 205 2.98 3.95 11.55
C THR A 205 4.45 4.23 11.27
N LEU A 206 5.08 3.38 10.48
CA LEU A 206 6.50 3.46 10.14
C LEU A 206 6.78 4.52 9.08
N TYR A 207 5.84 4.73 8.15
CA TYR A 207 5.88 5.80 7.16
C TYR A 207 4.49 6.03 6.55
N THR A 208 4.32 7.21 5.97
CA THR A 208 3.25 7.51 5.00
C THR A 208 3.91 7.68 3.63
N ALA A 209 3.57 6.83 2.65
CA ALA A 209 4.04 6.98 1.28
C ALA A 209 2.99 7.67 0.42
N GLU A 210 3.42 8.61 -0.41
CA GLU A 210 2.63 9.28 -1.44
C GLU A 210 3.27 9.02 -2.81
N TYR A 211 2.57 8.34 -3.69
CA TYR A 211 2.95 8.09 -5.08
C TYR A 211 2.17 9.02 -5.98
N GLN A 212 2.86 9.75 -6.85
CA GLN A 212 2.30 10.66 -7.84
C GLN A 212 2.63 10.14 -9.25
N PRO A 213 1.83 9.20 -9.80
CA PRO A 213 2.13 8.49 -11.03
C PRO A 213 2.38 9.39 -12.24
N ALA A 214 1.58 10.45 -12.39
CA ALA A 214 1.72 11.38 -13.51
C ALA A 214 3.01 12.24 -13.42
N ALA A 215 3.52 12.46 -12.21
CA ALA A 215 4.74 13.22 -11.98
C ALA A 215 6.01 12.34 -11.94
N GLY A 216 5.86 11.01 -11.82
CA GLY A 216 6.97 10.07 -11.72
C GLY A 216 7.77 10.20 -10.42
N VAL A 217 7.15 10.69 -9.33
CA VAL A 217 7.80 10.88 -8.03
C VAL A 217 7.04 10.19 -6.91
N ALA A 218 7.77 9.75 -5.91
CA ALA A 218 7.25 9.23 -4.65
C ALA A 218 7.82 10.01 -3.48
N THR A 219 7.01 10.24 -2.44
CA THR A 219 7.42 10.93 -1.23
C THR A 219 7.06 10.08 -0.01
N TRP A 220 8.04 9.80 0.84
CA TRP A 220 7.82 9.21 2.15
C TRP A 220 7.78 10.33 3.18
N HIS A 221 6.73 10.35 4.00
CA HIS A 221 6.47 11.37 5.00
C HIS A 221 6.55 10.77 6.40
N TRP A 222 7.13 11.53 7.32
CA TRP A 222 7.13 11.35 8.76
C TRP A 222 6.67 12.65 9.42
N LEU A 223 6.47 12.69 10.72
CA LEU A 223 5.94 13.86 11.41
C LEU A 223 6.78 15.14 11.20
N GLU A 224 8.10 15.01 11.20
CA GLU A 224 9.02 16.15 11.16
C GLU A 224 9.76 16.29 9.83
N THR A 225 9.66 15.30 8.94
CA THR A 225 10.44 15.28 7.69
C THR A 225 9.73 14.53 6.58
N SER A 226 10.19 14.75 5.35
CA SER A 226 9.80 13.97 4.18
C SER A 226 10.99 13.73 3.26
N TRP A 227 10.89 12.68 2.47
CA TRP A 227 11.90 12.31 1.49
C TRP A 227 11.27 11.98 0.15
N THR A 228 11.45 12.89 -0.82
CA THR A 228 10.97 12.71 -2.20
C THR A 228 12.05 12.05 -3.05
N ARG A 229 11.63 11.11 -3.88
CA ARG A 229 12.49 10.34 -4.81
C ARG A 229 11.85 10.24 -6.19
N GLY A 230 12.72 10.29 -7.20
CA GLY A 230 12.42 9.89 -8.57
C GLY A 230 13.24 8.65 -8.96
N PHE A 231 13.06 8.17 -10.20
CA PHE A 231 13.74 6.97 -10.68
C PHE A 231 15.25 7.16 -10.94
N ASP A 232 15.70 8.39 -11.15
CA ASP A 232 17.09 8.72 -11.49
C ASP A 232 17.89 9.28 -10.31
N ASP A 233 17.28 9.31 -9.11
CA ASP A 233 17.96 9.80 -7.91
C ASP A 233 19.04 8.82 -7.44
N PRO A 234 20.22 9.32 -7.02
CA PRO A 234 21.28 8.47 -6.51
C PRO A 234 20.89 7.80 -5.19
N ASP A 235 21.59 6.70 -4.85
CA ASP A 235 21.44 6.06 -3.55
C ASP A 235 21.76 7.06 -2.42
N ASP A 236 20.95 7.01 -1.35
CA ASP A 236 21.09 7.88 -0.18
C ASP A 236 20.63 7.11 1.08
N ILE A 237 21.12 7.53 2.23
CA ILE A 237 20.74 6.98 3.55
C ILE A 237 20.28 8.14 4.42
N ARG A 238 19.12 7.98 5.04
CA ARG A 238 18.56 8.96 5.94
C ARG A 238 18.13 8.34 7.27
N GLU A 239 18.41 9.05 8.33
CA GLU A 239 17.88 8.74 9.65
C GLU A 239 16.58 9.52 9.86
N VAL A 240 15.53 8.81 10.29
CA VAL A 240 14.22 9.40 10.57
C VAL A 240 13.75 9.02 11.97
N ARG A 241 12.98 9.91 12.60
CA ARG A 241 12.30 9.64 13.87
C ARG A 241 10.87 9.20 13.57
N LEU A 242 10.42 8.14 14.23
CA LEU A 242 9.07 7.59 14.06
C LEU A 242 8.06 8.19 15.05
N ALA A 243 8.54 8.66 16.20
CA ALA A 243 7.75 9.25 17.29
C ALA A 243 8.46 10.43 17.92
#